data_abdca97bed70ba52235627dfd1799b61
#
_entry.id   abdca97bed70ba52235627dfd1799b61
#
_cell.length_a   1.000
_cell.length_b   1.000
_cell.length_c   1.000
_cell.angle_alpha   90.00
_cell.angle_beta   90.00
_cell.angle_gamma   90.00
#
_symmetry.space_group_name_H-M   'P 1'
#
loop_
_entity.id
_entity.type
_entity.pdbx_description
1 polymer ?
#
loop_
_entity_poly.entity_id
_entity_poly.type
_entity_poly.pdbx_seq_one_letter_code
_entity_poly.pdbx_strand_id
1 'polypeptide(L)'
;MATNARRRRSAAHGAQPNPSGPVNAGFALGNFKLPLILIAALLLLIFTSRVQQNDVVLWSFVSATAVLAAWLVYLLVLSNRRAEIHDFSIVLRSQHYVQLLIQICLFTYWGYYWRPVYDHALLIIAQLLFAYSFDILLAWSRRRAYTLGFGPFPIILSINLFLWFRDDWFYMQFLMIAVGFMGKEYVRWQREGRSVHIFNPSAFALGLFSAVLILTNTTSLTWGQEIASTLTLAPNIYTFLFLLGLIVMYLFSITLVAGMAAITLFACGALYNATVGVPYFLDSEIPAAVFLGLHLLITDPSTSPRTPLGKTLFGVLYGLGVFGLYTLLDSLGAPTFYDKLLCVPLLNLSVIAIDRAVRSIKSETLLNVWRADWLGGRANLAHMSVWVMVFVVMTALGKTDGKHTGDSLPFWEQACSNDLSNSCQRLVQLKTTYCNDNTAWACNELGIHFRQGLIVDRNDSQAQEYFGQSCELKFKAACANLLDDSLVLKDDPHELDLRLLLRQGGLNLMNASSNELYERACDHDWQFACSSNRNTL
;
A
#
# COMPACT_ATOMS: atom_id res chain seq x y z
N MET A 1 -16.97 46.11 -36.49
CA MET A 1 -17.72 45.93 -35.23
C MET A 1 -17.27 44.67 -34.51
N ALA A 2 -16.06 44.66 -33.94
CA ALA A 2 -15.50 43.54 -33.19
C ALA A 2 -14.36 44.02 -32.28
N THR A 3 -14.63 44.91 -31.32
CA THR A 3 -13.58 45.43 -30.40
C THR A 3 -14.08 45.79 -29.01
N ASN A 4 -15.15 45.16 -28.49
CA ASN A 4 -15.67 45.52 -27.16
C ASN A 4 -16.02 44.33 -26.21
N ALA A 5 -15.53 43.12 -26.48
CA ALA A 5 -15.81 41.96 -25.62
C ALA A 5 -14.64 41.49 -24.72
N ARG A 6 -13.48 42.21 -24.76
CA ARG A 6 -12.26 41.79 -24.02
C ARG A 6 -11.95 42.58 -22.74
N ARG A 7 -12.80 43.53 -22.34
CA ARG A 7 -12.50 44.45 -21.21
C ARG A 7 -13.36 44.26 -19.95
N ARG A 8 -14.18 43.17 -19.84
CA ARG A 8 -15.01 42.92 -18.65
C ARG A 8 -14.68 41.68 -17.81
N ARG A 9 -13.48 41.06 -17.98
CA ARG A 9 -13.04 39.94 -17.14
C ARG A 9 -11.84 40.24 -16.24
N SER A 10 -11.45 41.50 -16.05
CA SER A 10 -10.29 41.90 -15.25
C SER A 10 -10.64 42.76 -14.02
N ALA A 11 -11.83 42.64 -13.48
CA ALA A 11 -12.21 43.41 -12.28
C ALA A 11 -13.03 42.56 -11.31
N ALA A 12 -12.48 41.43 -10.89
CA ALA A 12 -12.98 40.68 -9.75
C ALA A 12 -11.79 40.10 -8.95
N HIS A 13 -10.86 41.00 -8.59
CA HIS A 13 -9.81 40.71 -7.60
C HIS A 13 -10.08 41.53 -6.36
N GLY A 14 -10.53 40.84 -5.30
CA GLY A 14 -10.12 41.05 -3.94
C GLY A 14 -10.54 42.34 -3.27
N ALA A 15 -11.80 42.50 -2.94
CA ALA A 15 -12.15 43.26 -1.73
C ALA A 15 -11.99 42.30 -0.53
N GLN A 16 -10.90 42.41 0.22
CA GLN A 16 -10.88 41.89 1.58
C GLN A 16 -11.93 42.66 2.39
N PRO A 17 -12.82 41.98 3.11
CA PRO A 17 -13.68 42.68 4.04
C PRO A 17 -12.83 43.21 5.18
N ASN A 18 -12.87 44.51 5.37
CA ASN A 18 -12.28 45.22 6.51
C ASN A 18 -13.06 44.82 7.76
N PRO A 19 -12.49 44.16 8.78
CA PRO A 19 -13.21 43.81 9.98
C PRO A 19 -13.13 44.98 10.98
N SER A 20 -13.94 45.98 10.80
CA SER A 20 -14.16 47.01 11.83
C SER A 20 -15.62 46.96 12.32
N GLY A 21 -15.94 45.90 13.06
CA GLY A 21 -17.04 45.83 13.99
C GLY A 21 -16.51 45.52 15.38
N PRO A 22 -17.15 46.00 16.46
CA PRO A 22 -16.68 45.67 17.82
C PRO A 22 -16.76 44.15 18.01
N VAL A 23 -15.59 43.54 18.18
CA VAL A 23 -15.50 42.12 18.51
C VAL A 23 -16.10 41.97 19.91
N ASN A 24 -17.33 41.47 19.95
CA ASN A 24 -17.89 40.97 21.21
C ASN A 24 -16.94 39.91 21.73
N ALA A 25 -16.31 40.16 22.87
CA ALA A 25 -15.50 39.25 23.67
C ALA A 25 -16.38 38.10 24.26
N GLY A 26 -17.25 37.53 23.43
CA GLY A 26 -17.97 36.30 23.73
C GLY A 26 -17.01 35.14 23.56
N PHE A 27 -16.72 34.47 24.64
CA PHE A 27 -15.84 33.36 24.84
C PHE A 27 -15.53 32.57 23.55
N ALA A 28 -14.26 32.49 23.21
CA ALA A 28 -13.69 31.68 22.09
C ALA A 28 -13.97 30.17 22.18
N LEU A 29 -14.80 29.72 23.12
CA LEU A 29 -15.16 28.31 23.36
C LEU A 29 -15.90 27.67 22.17
N GLY A 30 -16.56 28.49 21.31
CA GLY A 30 -17.33 27.99 20.18
C GLY A 30 -16.50 27.16 19.19
N ASN A 31 -15.31 27.63 18.88
CA ASN A 31 -14.43 26.98 17.89
C ASN A 31 -13.67 25.78 18.46
N PHE A 32 -13.42 25.75 19.79
CA PHE A 32 -12.73 24.64 20.46
C PHE A 32 -13.62 23.40 20.70
N LYS A 33 -14.94 23.49 20.46
CA LYS A 33 -15.88 22.37 20.64
C LYS A 33 -15.53 21.17 19.79
N LEU A 34 -15.18 21.37 18.51
CA LEU A 34 -14.90 20.26 17.60
C LEU A 34 -13.70 19.41 18.03
N PRO A 35 -12.49 19.98 18.24
CA PRO A 35 -11.36 19.16 18.71
C PRO A 35 -11.62 18.56 20.10
N LEU A 36 -12.37 19.24 20.98
CA LEU A 36 -12.77 18.68 22.27
C LEU A 36 -13.65 17.42 22.09
N ILE A 37 -14.64 17.47 21.20
CA ILE A 37 -15.52 16.33 20.91
C ILE A 37 -14.72 15.17 20.31
N LEU A 38 -13.79 15.44 19.38
CA LEU A 38 -12.95 14.42 18.75
C LEU A 38 -12.03 13.73 19.77
N ILE A 39 -11.40 14.51 20.65
CA ILE A 39 -10.54 14.00 21.74
C ILE A 39 -11.37 13.20 22.75
N ALA A 40 -12.56 13.69 23.11
CA ALA A 40 -13.47 12.95 24.00
C ALA A 40 -13.95 11.65 23.34
N ALA A 41 -14.25 11.65 22.05
CA ALA A 41 -14.62 10.43 21.31
C ALA A 41 -13.45 9.43 21.29
N LEU A 42 -12.20 9.90 21.08
CA LEU A 42 -11.02 9.04 21.15
C LEU A 42 -10.85 8.43 22.56
N LEU A 43 -11.09 9.23 23.62
CA LEU A 43 -11.06 8.77 25.00
C LEU A 43 -12.13 7.71 25.26
N LEU A 44 -13.35 7.88 24.72
CA LEU A 44 -14.45 6.92 24.91
C LEU A 44 -14.15 5.55 24.29
N LEU A 45 -13.33 5.48 23.23
CA LEU A 45 -12.94 4.20 22.65
C LEU A 45 -12.08 3.33 23.59
N ILE A 46 -11.48 3.89 24.63
CA ILE A 46 -10.74 3.16 25.66
C ILE A 46 -11.63 2.11 26.37
N PHE A 47 -12.93 2.36 26.46
CA PHE A 47 -13.89 1.45 27.11
C PHE A 47 -14.37 0.30 26.20
N THR A 48 -13.90 0.24 24.97
CA THR A 48 -14.25 -0.86 24.06
C THR A 48 -13.41 -2.10 24.33
N SER A 49 -14.01 -3.29 24.14
CA SER A 49 -13.32 -4.57 24.34
C SER A 49 -12.03 -4.67 23.49
N ARG A 50 -12.07 -4.19 22.25
CA ARG A 50 -10.91 -4.24 21.34
C ARG A 50 -9.69 -3.50 21.88
N VAL A 51 -9.88 -2.37 22.56
CA VAL A 51 -8.79 -1.58 23.13
C VAL A 51 -8.34 -2.18 24.46
N GLN A 52 -9.26 -2.76 25.24
CA GLN A 52 -8.93 -3.35 26.55
C GLN A 52 -8.28 -4.73 26.47
N GLN A 53 -8.30 -5.38 25.32
CA GLN A 53 -7.68 -6.70 25.12
C GLN A 53 -6.14 -6.67 25.13
N ASN A 54 -5.53 -5.50 24.89
CA ASN A 54 -4.08 -5.34 24.87
C ASN A 54 -3.66 -4.08 25.62
N ASP A 55 -2.82 -4.22 26.64
CA ASP A 55 -2.37 -3.10 27.48
C ASP A 55 -1.61 -2.04 26.69
N VAL A 56 -0.84 -2.41 25.68
CA VAL A 56 -0.09 -1.44 24.87
C VAL A 56 -1.03 -0.61 24.01
N VAL A 57 -2.07 -1.22 23.43
CA VAL A 57 -3.12 -0.49 22.72
C VAL A 57 -3.82 0.48 23.69
N LEU A 58 -4.24 0.01 24.86
CA LEU A 58 -4.89 0.84 25.89
C LEU A 58 -4.01 2.07 26.25
N TRP A 59 -2.75 1.85 26.59
CA TRP A 59 -1.84 2.95 26.94
C TRP A 59 -1.52 3.85 25.75
N SER A 60 -1.55 3.34 24.52
CA SER A 60 -1.42 4.15 23.30
C SER A 60 -2.57 5.16 23.18
N PHE A 61 -3.81 4.72 23.47
CA PHE A 61 -4.98 5.62 23.47
C PHE A 61 -4.94 6.64 24.61
N VAL A 62 -4.60 6.19 25.82
CA VAL A 62 -4.48 7.08 26.99
C VAL A 62 -3.44 8.16 26.74
N SER A 63 -2.24 7.78 26.29
CA SER A 63 -1.14 8.73 26.05
C SER A 63 -1.46 9.69 24.89
N ALA A 64 -1.98 9.18 23.77
CA ALA A 64 -2.38 10.01 22.64
C ALA A 64 -3.47 11.02 23.03
N THR A 65 -4.50 10.58 23.76
CA THR A 65 -5.58 11.45 24.24
C THR A 65 -5.05 12.50 25.22
N ALA A 66 -4.17 12.11 26.16
CA ALA A 66 -3.57 13.03 27.12
C ALA A 66 -2.72 14.11 26.46
N VAL A 67 -1.89 13.75 25.47
CA VAL A 67 -1.07 14.69 24.69
C VAL A 67 -1.96 15.68 23.92
N LEU A 68 -2.98 15.18 23.21
CA LEU A 68 -3.90 16.03 22.46
C LEU A 68 -4.71 16.96 23.37
N ALA A 69 -5.17 16.47 24.53
CA ALA A 69 -5.89 17.26 25.51
C ALA A 69 -5.00 18.36 26.12
N ALA A 70 -3.78 18.02 26.50
CA ALA A 70 -2.81 19.00 27.02
C ALA A 70 -2.50 20.08 25.97
N TRP A 71 -2.33 19.68 24.69
CA TRP A 71 -2.11 20.63 23.60
C TRP A 71 -3.35 21.53 23.35
N LEU A 72 -4.55 20.96 23.39
CA LEU A 72 -5.80 21.73 23.30
C LEU A 72 -5.91 22.76 24.43
N VAL A 73 -5.67 22.36 25.69
CA VAL A 73 -5.68 23.25 26.84
C VAL A 73 -4.63 24.36 26.71
N TYR A 74 -3.41 24.02 26.27
CA TYR A 74 -2.37 25.01 26.01
C TYR A 74 -2.82 26.07 24.99
N LEU A 75 -3.39 25.66 23.86
CA LEU A 75 -3.90 26.58 22.83
C LEU A 75 -5.06 27.43 23.37
N LEU A 76 -5.94 26.84 24.19
CA LEU A 76 -7.09 27.53 24.77
C LEU A 76 -6.61 28.63 25.75
N VAL A 77 -5.64 28.31 26.61
CA VAL A 77 -5.01 29.29 27.54
C VAL A 77 -4.31 30.42 26.76
N LEU A 78 -3.57 30.04 25.68
CA LEU A 78 -2.85 31.00 24.87
C LEU A 78 -3.82 31.94 24.12
N SER A 79 -4.89 31.34 23.52
CA SER A 79 -5.97 32.09 22.85
C SER A 79 -6.62 33.12 23.82
N ASN A 80 -6.94 32.68 25.04
CA ASN A 80 -7.57 33.55 26.03
C ASN A 80 -6.63 34.67 26.47
N ARG A 81 -5.32 34.37 26.70
CA ARG A 81 -4.32 35.37 27.10
C ARG A 81 -4.01 36.39 26.01
N ARG A 82 -4.04 36.02 24.74
CA ARG A 82 -3.66 36.86 23.61
C ARG A 82 -4.87 37.44 22.84
N ALA A 83 -6.08 37.14 23.28
CA ALA A 83 -7.34 37.45 22.54
C ALA A 83 -7.28 37.01 21.07
N GLU A 84 -6.66 35.84 20.82
CA GLU A 84 -6.50 35.30 19.47
C GLU A 84 -7.73 34.46 19.08
N ILE A 85 -8.24 34.69 17.88
CA ILE A 85 -9.38 33.94 17.34
C ILE A 85 -8.83 32.80 16.46
N HIS A 86 -9.34 31.61 16.68
CA HIS A 86 -9.05 30.44 15.86
C HIS A 86 -10.26 30.16 14.96
N ASP A 87 -10.06 30.24 13.65
CA ASP A 87 -11.13 30.16 12.67
C ASP A 87 -11.27 28.76 12.06
N PHE A 88 -12.51 28.40 11.73
CA PHE A 88 -12.86 27.27 10.90
C PHE A 88 -13.46 27.70 9.58
N SER A 89 -12.99 27.11 8.50
CA SER A 89 -13.69 27.11 7.20
C SER A 89 -14.06 25.69 6.82
N ILE A 90 -15.21 25.48 6.20
CA ILE A 90 -15.64 24.16 5.74
C ILE A 90 -15.53 24.13 4.22
N VAL A 91 -14.72 23.21 3.70
CA VAL A 91 -14.55 23.01 2.26
C VAL A 91 -14.67 21.53 1.93
N LEU A 92 -15.81 21.14 1.37
CA LEU A 92 -16.08 19.79 0.92
C LEU A 92 -15.67 19.65 -0.54
N ARG A 93 -14.60 18.91 -0.79
CA ARG A 93 -14.12 18.61 -2.15
C ARG A 93 -14.64 17.24 -2.57
N SER A 94 -15.32 17.18 -3.72
CA SER A 94 -15.89 15.95 -4.26
C SER A 94 -14.85 14.83 -4.41
N GLN A 95 -13.64 15.18 -4.79
CA GLN A 95 -12.54 14.21 -4.95
C GLN A 95 -12.23 13.45 -3.65
N HIS A 96 -12.23 14.12 -2.50
CA HIS A 96 -11.87 13.51 -1.22
C HIS A 96 -12.94 12.52 -0.72
N TYR A 97 -14.24 12.86 -0.83
CA TYR A 97 -15.27 11.92 -0.39
C TYR A 97 -15.46 10.76 -1.35
N VAL A 98 -15.26 10.97 -2.67
CA VAL A 98 -15.29 9.85 -3.62
C VAL A 98 -14.11 8.92 -3.36
N GLN A 99 -12.90 9.46 -3.10
CA GLN A 99 -11.74 8.64 -2.72
C GLN A 99 -11.97 7.87 -1.42
N LEU A 100 -12.62 8.51 -0.42
CA LEU A 100 -13.05 7.85 0.80
C LEU A 100 -13.96 6.66 0.52
N LEU A 101 -15.00 6.85 -0.33
CA LEU A 101 -15.93 5.78 -0.69
C LEU A 101 -15.22 4.61 -1.39
N ILE A 102 -14.32 4.92 -2.32
CA ILE A 102 -13.48 3.93 -3.02
C ILE A 102 -12.67 3.11 -2.02
N GLN A 103 -12.02 3.76 -1.07
CA GLN A 103 -11.20 3.08 -0.06
C GLN A 103 -12.07 2.25 0.89
N ILE A 104 -13.25 2.72 1.30
CA ILE A 104 -14.21 1.94 2.10
C ILE A 104 -14.67 0.69 1.32
N CYS A 105 -15.01 0.84 0.03
CA CYS A 105 -15.37 -0.32 -0.81
C CYS A 105 -14.24 -1.35 -0.85
N LEU A 106 -12.99 -0.89 -0.98
CA LEU A 106 -11.83 -1.77 -1.00
C LEU A 106 -11.63 -2.49 0.34
N PHE A 107 -11.68 -1.78 1.48
CA PHE A 107 -11.59 -2.40 2.81
C PHE A 107 -12.72 -3.39 3.07
N THR A 108 -13.94 -3.08 2.61
CA THR A 108 -15.08 -3.98 2.75
C THR A 108 -14.90 -5.25 1.93
N TYR A 109 -14.46 -5.11 0.67
CA TYR A 109 -14.24 -6.25 -0.21
C TYR A 109 -13.09 -7.12 0.29
N TRP A 110 -11.94 -6.54 0.57
CA TRP A 110 -10.77 -7.26 1.10
C TRP A 110 -11.05 -7.90 2.46
N GLY A 111 -11.70 -7.18 3.40
CA GLY A 111 -12.03 -7.66 4.75
C GLY A 111 -13.03 -8.83 4.76
N TYR A 112 -13.83 -8.99 3.71
CA TYR A 112 -14.68 -10.17 3.57
C TYR A 112 -13.85 -11.45 3.43
N TYR A 113 -12.71 -11.37 2.72
CA TYR A 113 -11.80 -12.51 2.50
C TYR A 113 -10.71 -12.61 3.55
N TRP A 114 -10.32 -11.49 4.17
CA TRP A 114 -9.31 -11.45 5.23
C TRP A 114 -9.84 -10.68 6.45
N ARG A 115 -10.39 -11.41 7.41
CA ARG A 115 -11.10 -10.88 8.58
C ARG A 115 -10.32 -9.88 9.44
N PRO A 116 -8.99 -9.97 9.62
CA PRO A 116 -8.23 -8.97 10.39
C PRO A 116 -8.48 -7.52 9.96
N VAL A 117 -8.90 -7.27 8.72
CA VAL A 117 -9.32 -5.92 8.26
C VAL A 117 -10.49 -5.39 9.07
N TYR A 118 -11.50 -6.24 9.35
CA TYR A 118 -12.66 -5.84 10.12
C TYR A 118 -12.34 -5.69 11.61
N ASP A 119 -11.47 -6.55 12.14
CA ASP A 119 -10.98 -6.45 13.52
C ASP A 119 -10.17 -5.17 13.74
N HIS A 120 -9.52 -4.68 12.70
CA HIS A 120 -8.76 -3.42 12.71
C HIS A 120 -9.63 -2.16 12.49
N ALA A 121 -10.90 -2.30 12.09
CA ALA A 121 -11.77 -1.18 11.71
C ALA A 121 -11.93 -0.14 12.84
N LEU A 122 -12.10 -0.58 14.11
CA LEU A 122 -12.19 0.31 15.25
C LEU A 122 -10.90 1.15 15.42
N LEU A 123 -9.75 0.53 15.21
CA LEU A 123 -8.45 1.19 15.31
C LEU A 123 -8.26 2.20 14.17
N ILE A 124 -8.81 1.96 12.97
CA ILE A 124 -8.85 2.93 11.88
C ILE A 124 -9.71 4.15 12.26
N ILE A 125 -10.86 3.93 12.88
CA ILE A 125 -11.72 5.02 13.38
C ILE A 125 -10.94 5.86 14.41
N ALA A 126 -10.24 5.23 15.35
CA ALA A 126 -9.41 5.92 16.32
C ALA A 126 -8.31 6.74 15.66
N GLN A 127 -7.65 6.19 14.64
CA GLN A 127 -6.64 6.90 13.84
C GLN A 127 -7.23 8.13 13.14
N LEU A 128 -8.47 8.06 12.64
CA LEU A 128 -9.18 9.21 12.05
C LEU A 128 -9.47 10.29 13.09
N LEU A 129 -9.97 9.91 14.27
CA LEU A 129 -10.21 10.86 15.38
C LEU A 129 -8.92 11.55 15.83
N PHE A 130 -7.84 10.77 15.97
CA PHE A 130 -6.51 11.30 16.26
C PHE A 130 -6.02 12.25 15.17
N ALA A 131 -6.12 11.85 13.89
CA ALA A 131 -5.65 12.63 12.74
C ALA A 131 -6.36 13.97 12.62
N TYR A 132 -7.68 14.01 12.77
CA TYR A 132 -8.44 15.25 12.76
C TYR A 132 -8.05 16.15 13.93
N SER A 133 -7.97 15.60 15.15
CA SER A 133 -7.56 16.37 16.33
C SER A 133 -6.16 16.94 16.14
N PHE A 134 -5.22 16.11 15.70
CA PHE A 134 -3.83 16.51 15.47
C PHE A 134 -3.70 17.58 14.37
N ASP A 135 -4.35 17.39 13.21
CA ASP A 135 -4.29 18.32 12.07
C ASP A 135 -4.90 19.69 12.43
N ILE A 136 -6.00 19.72 13.21
CA ILE A 136 -6.62 20.95 13.72
C ILE A 136 -5.64 21.68 14.64
N LEU A 137 -5.12 21.01 15.67
CA LEU A 137 -4.23 21.61 16.66
C LEU A 137 -2.92 22.08 16.02
N LEU A 138 -2.36 21.32 15.08
CA LEU A 138 -1.17 21.68 14.33
C LEU A 138 -1.40 22.94 13.48
N ALA A 139 -2.51 23.00 12.74
CA ALA A 139 -2.86 24.14 11.92
C ALA A 139 -3.11 25.40 12.76
N TRP A 140 -3.79 25.27 13.89
CA TRP A 140 -4.02 26.39 14.80
C TRP A 140 -2.76 26.91 15.47
N SER A 141 -1.83 26.02 15.81
CA SER A 141 -0.53 26.42 16.34
C SER A 141 0.27 27.27 15.33
N ARG A 142 0.00 27.11 14.03
CA ARG A 142 0.77 27.79 12.98
C ARG A 142 0.04 28.95 12.31
N ARG A 143 -1.23 28.77 11.97
CA ARG A 143 -1.97 29.67 11.08
C ARG A 143 -3.20 30.26 11.71
N ARG A 144 -3.60 29.81 12.89
CA ARG A 144 -4.83 30.16 13.59
C ARG A 144 -6.11 29.92 12.80
N ALA A 145 -6.01 29.20 11.67
CA ALA A 145 -7.12 28.85 10.80
C ALA A 145 -7.02 27.39 10.37
N TYR A 146 -8.13 26.71 10.34
CA TYR A 146 -8.24 25.33 9.87
C TYR A 146 -9.34 25.19 8.83
N THR A 147 -9.08 24.45 7.77
CA THR A 147 -10.08 24.11 6.78
C THR A 147 -10.56 22.68 6.99
N LEU A 148 -11.76 22.55 7.56
CA LEU A 148 -12.40 21.26 7.79
C LEU A 148 -12.90 20.69 6.47
N GLY A 149 -12.62 19.40 6.22
CA GLY A 149 -13.05 18.67 5.04
C GLY A 149 -12.66 17.20 5.14
N PHE A 150 -12.84 16.44 4.07
CA PHE A 150 -12.51 15.01 4.02
C PHE A 150 -11.03 14.70 3.78
N GLY A 151 -10.13 15.70 3.83
CA GLY A 151 -8.69 15.50 3.54
C GLY A 151 -7.97 14.46 4.40
N PRO A 152 -8.21 14.35 5.72
CA PRO A 152 -7.59 13.32 6.55
C PRO A 152 -7.99 11.89 6.19
N PHE A 153 -9.22 11.65 5.72
CA PHE A 153 -9.68 10.29 5.38
C PHE A 153 -8.78 9.58 4.35
N PRO A 154 -8.55 10.13 3.15
CA PRO A 154 -7.68 9.47 2.18
C PRO A 154 -6.27 9.21 2.71
N ILE A 155 -5.74 10.07 3.58
CA ILE A 155 -4.40 9.90 4.16
C ILE A 155 -4.38 8.68 5.08
N ILE A 156 -5.31 8.61 6.04
CA ILE A 156 -5.36 7.52 7.03
C ILE A 156 -5.70 6.19 6.37
N LEU A 157 -6.69 6.17 5.48
CA LEU A 157 -7.08 4.95 4.79
C LEU A 157 -5.96 4.47 3.85
N SER A 158 -5.25 5.38 3.16
CA SER A 158 -4.07 4.99 2.36
C SER A 158 -2.95 4.42 3.22
N ILE A 159 -2.68 4.96 4.42
CA ILE A 159 -1.71 4.36 5.34
C ILE A 159 -2.12 2.92 5.66
N ASN A 160 -3.39 2.73 6.03
CA ASN A 160 -3.90 1.43 6.47
C ASN A 160 -4.08 0.41 5.33
N LEU A 161 -4.03 0.80 4.07
CA LEU A 161 -3.96 -0.13 2.92
C LEU A 161 -2.57 -0.74 2.72
N PHE A 162 -1.54 -0.26 3.43
CA PHE A 162 -0.17 -0.71 3.23
C PHE A 162 0.55 -1.14 4.50
N LEU A 163 0.27 -0.53 5.66
CA LEU A 163 1.04 -0.78 6.87
C LEU A 163 0.22 -0.59 8.13
N TRP A 164 0.18 -1.62 8.97
CA TRP A 164 -0.30 -1.55 10.35
C TRP A 164 0.81 -2.03 11.29
N PHE A 165 0.97 -1.34 12.40
CA PHE A 165 1.75 -1.86 13.51
C PHE A 165 0.96 -2.95 14.24
N ARG A 166 1.65 -3.96 14.75
CA ARG A 166 1.07 -4.97 15.64
C ARG A 166 0.61 -4.31 16.93
N ASP A 167 -0.34 -4.93 17.61
CA ASP A 167 -0.95 -4.36 18.82
C ASP A 167 0.08 -3.92 19.87
N ASP A 168 1.15 -4.71 20.08
CA ASP A 168 2.23 -4.41 21.02
C ASP A 168 3.09 -3.19 20.64
N TRP A 169 2.88 -2.65 19.44
CA TRP A 169 3.57 -1.48 18.91
C TRP A 169 2.61 -0.42 18.38
N PHE A 170 1.35 -0.48 18.80
CA PHE A 170 0.29 0.37 18.23
C PHE A 170 0.52 1.87 18.42
N TYR A 171 1.24 2.32 19.46
CA TYR A 171 1.60 3.73 19.63
C TYR A 171 2.42 4.30 18.46
N MET A 172 3.18 3.44 17.73
CA MET A 172 3.89 3.83 16.52
C MET A 172 2.92 4.19 15.37
N GLN A 173 1.69 3.66 15.38
CA GLN A 173 0.67 4.01 14.40
C GLN A 173 0.25 5.48 14.54
N PHE A 174 0.00 5.94 15.76
CA PHE A 174 -0.29 7.35 16.02
C PHE A 174 0.90 8.25 15.71
N LEU A 175 2.13 7.82 16.04
CA LEU A 175 3.35 8.55 15.72
C LEU A 175 3.53 8.68 14.20
N MET A 176 3.33 7.60 13.44
CA MET A 176 3.42 7.60 11.98
C MET A 176 2.43 8.60 11.35
N ILE A 177 1.20 8.64 11.85
CA ILE A 177 0.19 9.62 11.43
C ILE A 177 0.64 11.04 11.73
N ALA A 178 1.09 11.31 12.96
CA ALA A 178 1.58 12.62 13.37
C ALA A 178 2.72 13.11 12.45
N VAL A 179 3.68 12.21 12.13
CA VAL A 179 4.80 12.51 11.22
C VAL A 179 4.29 12.82 9.81
N GLY A 180 3.29 12.09 9.30
CA GLY A 180 2.66 12.36 8.00
C GLY A 180 2.05 13.76 7.93
N PHE A 181 1.30 14.17 8.95
CA PHE A 181 0.70 15.51 9.02
C PHE A 181 1.74 16.60 9.27
N MET A 182 2.76 16.36 10.07
CA MET A 182 3.90 17.28 10.21
C MET A 182 4.63 17.46 8.87
N GLY A 183 4.89 16.39 8.14
CA GLY A 183 5.48 16.46 6.79
C GLY A 183 4.65 17.32 5.84
N LYS A 184 3.33 17.14 5.83
CA LYS A 184 2.39 17.96 5.04
C LYS A 184 2.46 19.44 5.39
N GLU A 185 2.63 19.79 6.68
CA GLU A 185 2.58 21.15 7.15
C GLU A 185 3.94 21.86 7.05
N TYR A 186 5.05 21.15 7.32
CA TYR A 186 6.37 21.76 7.42
C TYR A 186 7.23 21.55 6.18
N VAL A 187 7.11 20.42 5.48
CA VAL A 187 7.96 20.09 4.34
C VAL A 187 7.30 20.56 3.05
N ARG A 188 7.54 21.81 2.71
CA ARG A 188 6.87 22.51 1.60
C ARG A 188 7.87 23.23 0.72
N TRP A 189 7.52 23.39 -0.55
CA TRP A 189 8.26 24.22 -1.49
C TRP A 189 7.35 25.23 -2.18
N GLN A 190 7.97 26.21 -2.85
CA GLN A 190 7.25 27.15 -3.70
C GLN A 190 7.15 26.57 -5.11
N ARG A 191 5.92 26.43 -5.60
CA ARG A 191 5.64 25.94 -6.95
C ARG A 191 4.64 26.89 -7.62
N GLU A 192 5.10 27.62 -8.65
CA GLU A 192 4.28 28.60 -9.38
C GLU A 192 3.59 29.61 -8.45
N GLY A 193 4.34 30.17 -7.51
CA GLY A 193 3.85 31.18 -6.56
C GLY A 193 2.95 30.67 -5.44
N ARG A 194 2.78 29.34 -5.33
CA ARG A 194 1.98 28.73 -4.25
C ARG A 194 2.86 27.81 -3.40
N SER A 195 2.68 27.87 -2.09
CA SER A 195 3.30 26.90 -1.18
C SER A 195 2.51 25.61 -1.20
N VAL A 196 3.16 24.51 -1.62
CA VAL A 196 2.59 23.16 -1.69
C VAL A 196 3.49 22.20 -0.92
N HIS A 197 2.92 21.13 -0.34
CA HIS A 197 3.71 20.08 0.29
C HIS A 197 4.52 19.33 -0.77
N ILE A 198 5.72 18.88 -0.39
CA ILE A 198 6.64 18.16 -1.28
C ILE A 198 6.15 16.73 -1.46
N PHE A 199 5.81 16.07 -0.38
CA PHE A 199 5.45 14.67 -0.32
C PHE A 199 3.93 14.47 -0.22
N ASN A 200 3.43 13.41 -0.82
CA ASN A 200 2.15 12.86 -0.44
C ASN A 200 2.22 12.46 1.05
N PRO A 201 1.33 12.97 1.92
CA PRO A 201 1.44 12.76 3.37
C PRO A 201 1.45 11.31 3.82
N SER A 202 0.60 10.46 3.21
CA SER A 202 0.58 9.02 3.51
C SER A 202 1.85 8.33 3.02
N ALA A 203 2.30 8.63 1.79
CA ALA A 203 3.52 8.05 1.24
C ALA A 203 4.77 8.48 2.02
N PHE A 204 4.82 9.72 2.51
CA PHE A 204 5.91 10.21 3.34
C PHE A 204 6.00 9.45 4.66
N ALA A 205 4.88 9.31 5.37
CA ALA A 205 4.83 8.55 6.61
C ALA A 205 5.22 7.08 6.39
N LEU A 206 4.59 6.42 5.39
CA LEU A 206 4.88 5.04 5.02
C LEU A 206 6.36 4.85 4.65
N GLY A 207 6.91 5.69 3.78
CA GLY A 207 8.30 5.57 3.32
C GLY A 207 9.33 5.80 4.43
N LEU A 208 9.11 6.80 5.29
CA LEU A 208 10.01 7.08 6.41
C LEU A 208 10.02 5.92 7.42
N PHE A 209 8.83 5.45 7.83
CA PHE A 209 8.73 4.32 8.76
C PHE A 209 9.24 3.02 8.14
N SER A 210 8.97 2.77 6.86
CA SER A 210 9.55 1.63 6.13
C SER A 210 11.07 1.65 6.15
N ALA A 211 11.69 2.81 5.87
CA ALA A 211 13.14 2.95 5.92
C ALA A 211 13.69 2.66 7.32
N VAL A 212 13.05 3.17 8.38
CA VAL A 212 13.46 2.89 9.77
C VAL A 212 13.33 1.41 10.08
N LEU A 213 12.20 0.78 9.77
CA LEU A 213 11.94 -0.65 10.03
C LEU A 213 12.97 -1.56 9.33
N ILE A 214 13.32 -1.24 8.08
CA ILE A 214 14.35 -1.99 7.32
C ILE A 214 15.72 -1.80 7.96
N LEU A 215 16.14 -0.55 8.22
CA LEU A 215 17.45 -0.23 8.77
C LEU A 215 17.68 -0.80 10.18
N THR A 216 16.60 -0.94 10.97
CA THR A 216 16.65 -1.54 12.31
C THR A 216 16.37 -3.03 12.33
N ASN A 217 16.09 -3.65 11.18
CA ASN A 217 15.67 -5.05 11.05
C ASN A 217 14.47 -5.42 11.93
N THR A 218 13.49 -4.51 12.01
CA THR A 218 12.28 -4.64 12.85
C THR A 218 10.99 -4.70 12.05
N THR A 219 11.05 -5.19 10.81
CA THR A 219 9.90 -5.28 9.90
C THR A 219 8.77 -6.16 10.44
N SER A 220 9.09 -7.15 11.28
CA SER A 220 8.15 -8.04 11.97
C SER A 220 7.21 -7.34 12.96
N LEU A 221 7.51 -6.07 13.33
CA LEU A 221 6.63 -5.27 14.20
C LEU A 221 5.34 -4.80 13.49
N THR A 222 5.22 -5.07 12.21
CA THR A 222 4.09 -4.64 11.38
C THR A 222 3.43 -5.81 10.66
N TRP A 223 2.20 -5.57 10.17
CA TRP A 223 1.43 -6.48 9.32
C TRP A 223 1.66 -6.24 7.82
N GLY A 224 2.73 -5.52 7.44
CA GLY A 224 2.92 -5.09 6.05
C GLY A 224 3.02 -6.24 5.05
N GLN A 225 3.73 -7.32 5.38
CA GLN A 225 3.84 -8.49 4.51
C GLN A 225 2.49 -9.19 4.34
N GLU A 226 1.78 -9.43 5.43
CA GLU A 226 0.46 -10.06 5.42
C GLU A 226 -0.57 -9.20 4.67
N ILE A 227 -0.52 -7.88 4.82
CA ILE A 227 -1.36 -6.95 4.05
C ILE A 227 -1.08 -7.12 2.55
N ALA A 228 0.18 -7.15 2.14
CA ALA A 228 0.55 -7.26 0.73
C ALA A 228 0.15 -8.62 0.13
N SER A 229 0.34 -9.72 0.84
CA SER A 229 0.03 -11.08 0.36
C SER A 229 -1.46 -11.40 0.37
N THR A 230 -2.22 -10.87 1.34
CA THR A 230 -3.64 -11.20 1.49
C THR A 230 -4.58 -10.43 0.57
N LEU A 231 -4.11 -9.39 -0.12
CA LEU A 231 -4.91 -8.72 -1.14
C LEU A 231 -5.37 -9.68 -2.25
N THR A 232 -4.53 -10.62 -2.62
CA THR A 232 -4.83 -11.63 -3.66
C THR A 232 -5.80 -12.72 -3.21
N LEU A 233 -6.15 -12.79 -1.92
CA LEU A 233 -7.22 -13.68 -1.43
C LEU A 233 -8.59 -13.25 -1.94
N ALA A 234 -8.78 -11.96 -2.26
CA ALA A 234 -10.01 -11.45 -2.84
C ALA A 234 -10.04 -11.76 -4.35
N PRO A 235 -11.00 -12.56 -4.85
CA PRO A 235 -11.06 -12.93 -6.26
C PRO A 235 -11.25 -11.71 -7.15
N ASN A 236 -10.66 -11.74 -8.34
CA ASN A 236 -10.72 -10.62 -9.30
C ASN A 236 -10.25 -9.26 -8.71
N ILE A 237 -9.28 -9.30 -7.81
CA ILE A 237 -8.79 -8.09 -7.12
C ILE A 237 -8.22 -7.05 -8.10
N TYR A 238 -7.52 -7.48 -9.15
CA TYR A 238 -6.97 -6.57 -10.16
C TYR A 238 -8.07 -5.86 -10.94
N THR A 239 -9.10 -6.58 -11.37
CA THR A 239 -10.28 -6.01 -12.02
C THR A 239 -11.00 -5.02 -11.10
N PHE A 240 -11.16 -5.38 -9.83
CA PHE A 240 -11.79 -4.51 -8.83
C PHE A 240 -10.99 -3.23 -8.59
N LEU A 241 -9.67 -3.35 -8.35
CA LEU A 241 -8.76 -2.21 -8.20
C LEU A 241 -8.71 -1.33 -9.44
N PHE A 242 -8.72 -1.93 -10.63
CA PHE A 242 -8.74 -1.22 -11.89
C PHE A 242 -10.00 -0.36 -12.04
N LEU A 243 -11.19 -0.93 -11.80
CA LEU A 243 -12.47 -0.22 -11.90
C LEU A 243 -12.54 0.95 -10.90
N LEU A 244 -12.15 0.72 -9.65
CA LEU A 244 -12.06 1.79 -8.65
C LEU A 244 -11.02 2.84 -9.02
N GLY A 245 -9.88 2.42 -9.54
CA GLY A 245 -8.79 3.27 -10.01
C GLY A 245 -9.20 4.17 -11.17
N LEU A 246 -10.03 3.69 -12.10
CA LEU A 246 -10.55 4.52 -13.20
C LEU A 246 -11.32 5.74 -12.68
N ILE A 247 -12.09 5.59 -11.60
CA ILE A 247 -12.83 6.71 -11.00
C ILE A 247 -11.81 7.74 -10.45
N VAL A 248 -10.77 7.29 -9.76
CA VAL A 248 -9.70 8.16 -9.26
C VAL A 248 -8.97 8.87 -10.41
N MET A 249 -8.61 8.15 -11.45
CA MET A 249 -7.93 8.69 -12.64
C MET A 249 -8.76 9.74 -13.36
N TYR A 250 -10.07 9.53 -13.43
CA TYR A 250 -11.02 10.51 -14.02
C TYR A 250 -11.03 11.81 -13.20
N LEU A 251 -11.19 11.69 -11.87
CA LEU A 251 -11.32 12.84 -10.98
C LEU A 251 -10.03 13.67 -10.87
N PHE A 252 -8.88 13.02 -10.88
CA PHE A 252 -7.59 13.67 -10.68
C PHE A 252 -6.80 13.92 -11.97
N SER A 253 -7.28 13.42 -13.11
CA SER A 253 -6.59 13.54 -14.41
C SER A 253 -5.13 13.07 -14.39
N ILE A 254 -4.89 11.89 -13.82
CA ILE A 254 -3.56 11.32 -13.57
C ILE A 254 -3.31 9.98 -14.27
N THR A 255 -4.15 9.64 -15.23
CA THR A 255 -4.07 8.36 -15.97
C THR A 255 -2.69 8.09 -16.56
N LEU A 256 -2.00 9.12 -17.07
CA LEU A 256 -0.64 8.97 -17.61
C LEU A 256 0.36 8.49 -16.56
N VAL A 257 0.22 8.90 -15.29
CA VAL A 257 1.11 8.42 -14.21
C VAL A 257 0.91 6.94 -13.97
N ALA A 258 -0.32 6.53 -13.68
CA ALA A 258 -0.63 5.15 -13.32
C ALA A 258 -0.47 4.19 -14.52
N GLY A 259 -0.98 4.58 -15.70
CA GLY A 259 -0.88 3.76 -16.91
C GLY A 259 0.57 3.53 -17.35
N MET A 260 1.40 4.58 -17.36
CA MET A 260 2.83 4.44 -17.73
C MET A 260 3.62 3.66 -16.69
N ALA A 261 3.29 3.78 -15.40
CA ALA A 261 3.91 2.97 -14.37
C ALA A 261 3.60 1.48 -14.56
N ALA A 262 2.33 1.13 -14.80
CA ALA A 262 1.92 -0.25 -15.04
C ALA A 262 2.55 -0.82 -16.32
N ILE A 263 2.54 -0.06 -17.44
CA ILE A 263 3.17 -0.47 -18.70
C ILE A 263 4.67 -0.71 -18.49
N THR A 264 5.35 0.15 -17.74
CA THR A 264 6.79 0.00 -17.48
C THR A 264 7.07 -1.25 -16.66
N LEU A 265 6.32 -1.48 -15.58
CA LEU A 265 6.47 -2.68 -14.74
C LEU A 265 6.23 -3.95 -15.55
N PHE A 266 5.14 -3.99 -16.32
CA PHE A 266 4.82 -5.13 -17.17
C PHE A 266 5.90 -5.37 -18.24
N ALA A 267 6.37 -4.31 -18.91
CA ALA A 267 7.42 -4.43 -19.92
C ALA A 267 8.76 -4.90 -19.33
N CYS A 268 9.15 -4.37 -18.16
CA CYS A 268 10.35 -4.82 -17.46
C CYS A 268 10.24 -6.28 -16.99
N GLY A 269 9.09 -6.68 -16.43
CA GLY A 269 8.82 -8.06 -16.01
C GLY A 269 8.85 -9.03 -17.19
N ALA A 270 8.18 -8.67 -18.31
CA ALA A 270 8.17 -9.48 -19.53
C ALA A 270 9.57 -9.61 -20.15
N LEU A 271 10.34 -8.53 -20.17
CA LEU A 271 11.72 -8.55 -20.67
C LEU A 271 12.61 -9.44 -19.80
N TYR A 272 12.48 -9.32 -18.48
CA TYR A 272 13.23 -10.17 -17.53
C TYR A 272 12.89 -11.64 -17.74
N ASN A 273 11.60 -11.99 -17.78
CA ASN A 273 11.15 -13.37 -18.02
C ASN A 273 11.66 -13.92 -19.36
N ALA A 274 11.63 -13.11 -20.44
CA ALA A 274 12.15 -13.53 -21.73
C ALA A 274 13.67 -13.76 -21.76
N THR A 275 14.42 -13.09 -20.88
CA THR A 275 15.90 -13.19 -20.83
C THR A 275 16.40 -14.20 -19.81
N VAL A 276 15.70 -14.38 -18.71
CA VAL A 276 16.14 -15.20 -17.55
C VAL A 276 15.35 -16.50 -17.47
N GLY A 277 14.15 -16.59 -18.03
CA GLY A 277 13.31 -17.77 -18.05
C GLY A 277 12.44 -17.95 -16.80
N VAL A 278 12.49 -17.01 -15.84
CA VAL A 278 11.64 -17.03 -14.63
C VAL A 278 10.93 -15.68 -14.46
N PRO A 279 9.75 -15.65 -13.82
CA PRO A 279 9.06 -14.39 -13.56
C PRO A 279 9.87 -13.50 -12.60
N TYR A 280 9.78 -12.19 -12.81
CA TYR A 280 10.48 -11.21 -11.97
C TYR A 280 9.86 -11.10 -10.58
N PHE A 281 8.55 -10.90 -10.50
CA PHE A 281 7.81 -10.95 -9.25
C PHE A 281 7.35 -12.38 -8.97
N LEU A 282 7.23 -12.73 -7.68
CA LEU A 282 6.98 -14.11 -7.27
C LEU A 282 5.59 -14.62 -7.65
N ASP A 283 4.55 -13.81 -7.42
CA ASP A 283 3.15 -14.25 -7.39
C ASP A 283 2.28 -13.60 -8.47
N SER A 284 2.84 -12.71 -9.28
CA SER A 284 2.07 -11.93 -10.25
C SER A 284 2.96 -11.17 -11.23
N GLU A 285 2.42 -10.71 -12.34
CA GLU A 285 3.14 -9.82 -13.28
C GLU A 285 3.38 -8.42 -12.69
N ILE A 286 2.45 -7.95 -11.86
CA ILE A 286 2.58 -6.73 -11.04
C ILE A 286 1.95 -7.06 -9.69
N PRO A 287 2.68 -7.09 -8.57
CA PRO A 287 2.11 -7.44 -7.28
C PRO A 287 0.87 -6.61 -6.93
N ALA A 288 -0.18 -7.23 -6.37
CA ALA A 288 -1.46 -6.58 -6.11
C ALA A 288 -1.30 -5.30 -5.26
N ALA A 289 -0.39 -5.31 -4.29
CA ALA A 289 -0.09 -4.13 -3.49
C ALA A 289 0.62 -3.01 -4.28
N VAL A 290 1.43 -3.35 -5.31
CA VAL A 290 2.00 -2.38 -6.25
C VAL A 290 0.89 -1.83 -7.14
N PHE A 291 0.03 -2.70 -7.65
CA PHE A 291 -1.12 -2.31 -8.48
C PHE A 291 -2.11 -1.39 -7.71
N LEU A 292 -2.34 -1.67 -6.43
CA LEU A 292 -3.05 -0.77 -5.51
C LEU A 292 -2.33 0.59 -5.39
N GLY A 293 -1.01 0.58 -5.21
CA GLY A 293 -0.18 1.79 -5.10
C GLY A 293 -0.23 2.66 -6.36
N LEU A 294 -0.27 2.06 -7.55
CA LEU A 294 -0.43 2.77 -8.82
C LEU A 294 -1.71 3.60 -8.86
N HIS A 295 -2.79 3.11 -8.23
CA HIS A 295 -4.10 3.71 -8.32
C HIS A 295 -4.41 4.68 -7.17
N LEU A 296 -3.85 4.45 -5.97
CA LEU A 296 -4.23 5.18 -4.76
C LEU A 296 -3.08 5.91 -4.05
N LEU A 297 -1.82 5.54 -4.27
CA LEU A 297 -0.69 6.13 -3.54
C LEU A 297 0.08 7.16 -4.37
N ILE A 298 0.42 6.84 -5.63
CA ILE A 298 1.19 7.74 -6.51
C ILE A 298 0.31 8.82 -7.17
N THR A 299 -0.99 8.71 -7.04
CA THR A 299 -1.98 9.47 -7.79
C THR A 299 -2.39 10.80 -7.16
N ASP A 300 -1.60 11.35 -6.23
CA ASP A 300 -1.84 12.69 -5.69
C ASP A 300 -1.41 13.76 -6.71
N PRO A 301 -2.35 14.57 -7.25
CA PRO A 301 -2.03 15.58 -8.25
C PRO A 301 -1.17 16.72 -7.71
N SER A 302 -1.13 16.94 -6.39
CA SER A 302 -0.34 18.01 -5.78
C SER A 302 1.16 17.68 -5.75
N THR A 303 1.48 16.40 -5.70
CA THR A 303 2.85 15.85 -5.63
C THR A 303 3.30 15.17 -6.92
N SER A 304 2.54 15.34 -8.02
CA SER A 304 2.86 14.85 -9.37
C SER A 304 3.28 16.00 -10.31
N PRO A 305 4.00 15.71 -11.42
CA PRO A 305 4.26 16.69 -12.48
C PRO A 305 2.96 17.21 -13.10
N ARG A 306 3.00 18.47 -13.60
CA ARG A 306 1.80 19.11 -14.17
C ARG A 306 1.65 18.88 -15.67
N THR A 307 2.75 18.66 -16.37
CA THR A 307 2.75 18.48 -17.83
C THR A 307 2.44 17.03 -18.19
N PRO A 308 1.77 16.75 -19.32
CA PRO A 308 1.52 15.38 -19.76
C PRO A 308 2.80 14.55 -19.91
N LEU A 309 3.83 15.10 -20.54
CA LEU A 309 5.14 14.43 -20.67
C LEU A 309 5.79 14.22 -19.30
N GLY A 310 5.68 15.19 -18.38
CA GLY A 310 6.18 15.04 -17.02
C GLY A 310 5.46 13.91 -16.25
N LYS A 311 4.14 13.78 -16.41
CA LYS A 311 3.37 12.68 -15.83
C LYS A 311 3.81 11.33 -16.40
N THR A 312 4.05 11.25 -17.71
CA THR A 312 4.58 10.06 -18.37
C THR A 312 5.93 9.66 -17.79
N LEU A 313 6.90 10.60 -17.74
CA LEU A 313 8.23 10.35 -17.18
C LEU A 313 8.14 9.93 -15.71
N PHE A 314 7.29 10.56 -14.93
CA PHE A 314 7.09 10.24 -13.53
C PHE A 314 6.53 8.81 -13.33
N GLY A 315 5.58 8.39 -14.18
CA GLY A 315 5.06 7.02 -14.20
C GLY A 315 6.13 6.00 -14.59
N VAL A 316 6.92 6.27 -15.64
CA VAL A 316 8.05 5.42 -16.05
C VAL A 316 9.08 5.30 -14.91
N LEU A 317 9.48 6.41 -14.30
CA LEU A 317 10.42 6.41 -13.18
C LEU A 317 9.87 5.66 -11.95
N TYR A 318 8.57 5.70 -11.73
CA TYR A 318 7.96 4.88 -10.69
C TYR A 318 8.08 3.38 -10.99
N GLY A 319 7.72 2.96 -12.20
CA GLY A 319 7.85 1.56 -12.61
C GLY A 319 9.29 1.06 -12.49
N LEU A 320 10.27 1.83 -13.00
CA LEU A 320 11.70 1.50 -12.88
C LEU A 320 12.17 1.55 -11.43
N GLY A 321 11.68 2.49 -10.63
CA GLY A 321 12.03 2.62 -9.22
C GLY A 321 11.52 1.45 -8.37
N VAL A 322 10.26 1.03 -8.57
CA VAL A 322 9.72 -0.17 -7.92
C VAL A 322 10.49 -1.41 -8.34
N PHE A 323 10.76 -1.58 -9.64
CA PHE A 323 11.55 -2.69 -10.17
C PHE A 323 12.94 -2.72 -9.55
N GLY A 324 13.67 -1.61 -9.53
CA GLY A 324 15.01 -1.55 -8.94
C GLY A 324 15.03 -1.72 -7.41
N LEU A 325 14.05 -1.13 -6.70
CA LEU A 325 13.95 -1.30 -5.25
C LEU A 325 13.55 -2.72 -4.85
N TYR A 326 12.73 -3.40 -5.63
CA TYR A 326 12.43 -4.82 -5.42
C TYR A 326 13.70 -5.66 -5.42
N THR A 327 14.55 -5.51 -6.47
CA THR A 327 15.85 -6.21 -6.53
C THR A 327 16.77 -5.82 -5.36
N LEU A 328 16.84 -4.52 -5.03
CA LEU A 328 17.70 -4.05 -3.94
C LEU A 328 17.27 -4.64 -2.59
N LEU A 329 15.98 -4.60 -2.28
CA LEU A 329 15.45 -5.15 -1.03
C LEU A 329 15.67 -6.67 -0.95
N ASP A 330 15.44 -7.39 -2.05
CA ASP A 330 15.70 -8.82 -2.15
C ASP A 330 17.18 -9.14 -1.86
N SER A 331 18.10 -8.38 -2.47
CA SER A 331 19.55 -8.55 -2.24
C SER A 331 20.00 -8.23 -0.81
N LEU A 332 19.25 -7.40 -0.09
CA LEU A 332 19.49 -7.06 1.32
C LEU A 332 18.79 -8.02 2.30
N GLY A 333 18.03 -9.01 1.81
CA GLY A 333 17.20 -9.87 2.63
C GLY A 333 16.04 -9.16 3.33
N ALA A 334 15.66 -7.98 2.84
CA ALA A 334 14.55 -7.20 3.37
C ALA A 334 13.25 -7.53 2.63
N PRO A 335 12.08 -7.43 3.30
CA PRO A 335 10.81 -7.68 2.64
C PRO A 335 10.59 -6.77 1.43
N THR A 336 10.38 -7.38 0.27
CA THR A 336 10.31 -6.66 -1.01
C THR A 336 9.08 -5.76 -1.14
N PHE A 337 8.02 -6.00 -0.35
CA PHE A 337 6.79 -5.20 -0.39
C PHE A 337 6.99 -3.71 -0.04
N TYR A 338 8.12 -3.34 0.55
CA TYR A 338 8.48 -1.95 0.85
C TYR A 338 8.89 -1.13 -0.38
N ASP A 339 9.12 -1.75 -1.52
CA ASP A 339 9.52 -1.15 -2.80
C ASP A 339 8.70 0.10 -3.18
N LYS A 340 7.36 -0.04 -3.24
CA LYS A 340 6.42 1.04 -3.56
C LYS A 340 6.34 2.11 -2.47
N LEU A 341 6.52 1.73 -1.20
CA LEU A 341 6.45 2.66 -0.09
C LEU A 341 7.67 3.58 -0.03
N LEU A 342 8.84 3.09 -0.40
CA LEU A 342 10.07 3.86 -0.52
C LEU A 342 10.11 4.67 -1.82
N CYS A 343 9.60 4.10 -2.92
CA CYS A 343 9.66 4.70 -4.25
C CYS A 343 8.93 6.04 -4.32
N VAL A 344 7.70 6.13 -3.79
CA VAL A 344 6.86 7.34 -3.94
C VAL A 344 7.48 8.59 -3.30
N PRO A 345 7.93 8.59 -2.03
CA PRO A 345 8.54 9.80 -1.46
C PRO A 345 9.86 10.17 -2.16
N LEU A 346 10.66 9.20 -2.62
CA LEU A 346 11.87 9.49 -3.40
C LEU A 346 11.52 10.21 -4.72
N LEU A 347 10.49 9.73 -5.41
CA LEU A 347 10.03 10.35 -6.65
C LEU A 347 9.41 11.73 -6.43
N ASN A 348 8.73 11.98 -5.32
CA ASN A 348 8.20 13.30 -5.03
C ASN A 348 9.29 14.39 -5.03
N LEU A 349 10.53 14.06 -4.63
CA LEU A 349 11.66 14.97 -4.70
C LEU A 349 12.05 15.34 -6.13
N SER A 350 11.80 14.46 -7.09
CA SER A 350 12.18 14.69 -8.51
C SER A 350 11.19 15.57 -9.28
N VAL A 351 9.98 15.83 -8.75
CA VAL A 351 8.89 16.50 -9.48
C VAL A 351 9.27 17.85 -10.06
N ILE A 352 9.97 18.70 -9.28
CA ILE A 352 10.42 20.00 -9.80
C ILE A 352 11.49 19.84 -10.90
N ALA A 353 12.38 18.87 -10.73
CA ALA A 353 13.41 18.58 -11.73
C ALA A 353 12.78 18.09 -13.05
N ILE A 354 11.80 17.19 -12.96
CA ILE A 354 11.04 16.70 -14.12
C ILE A 354 10.31 17.87 -14.81
N ASP A 355 9.55 18.69 -14.05
CA ASP A 355 8.84 19.84 -14.62
C ASP A 355 9.80 20.83 -15.30
N ARG A 356 10.99 21.06 -14.73
CA ARG A 356 12.03 21.93 -15.30
C ARG A 356 12.62 21.32 -16.56
N ALA A 357 12.98 20.04 -16.54
CA ALA A 357 13.52 19.32 -17.69
C ALA A 357 12.54 19.32 -18.87
N VAL A 358 11.26 19.03 -18.62
CA VAL A 358 10.24 19.04 -19.68
C VAL A 358 10.03 20.43 -20.26
N ARG A 359 10.08 21.49 -19.45
CA ARG A 359 9.96 22.87 -19.94
C ARG A 359 11.17 23.34 -20.76
N SER A 360 12.33 22.73 -20.58
CA SER A 360 13.55 23.04 -21.36
C SER A 360 13.55 22.40 -22.76
N ILE A 361 12.64 21.45 -23.01
CA ILE A 361 12.53 20.79 -24.33
C ILE A 361 11.92 21.77 -25.34
N LYS A 362 12.69 22.14 -26.36
CA LYS A 362 12.26 23.06 -27.42
C LYS A 362 11.52 22.37 -28.58
N SER A 363 11.44 21.04 -28.61
CA SER A 363 10.80 20.31 -29.70
C SER A 363 9.29 20.38 -29.59
N GLU A 364 8.65 21.25 -30.37
CA GLU A 364 7.20 21.37 -30.44
C GLU A 364 6.53 20.07 -30.89
N THR A 365 7.14 19.31 -31.78
CA THR A 365 6.60 18.06 -32.32
C THR A 365 6.40 17.02 -31.21
N LEU A 366 7.43 16.84 -30.37
CA LEU A 366 7.39 15.88 -29.27
C LEU A 366 6.39 16.27 -28.17
N LEU A 367 6.28 17.58 -27.89
CA LEU A 367 5.34 18.10 -26.92
C LEU A 367 3.89 18.02 -27.42
N ASN A 368 3.64 18.24 -28.72
CA ASN A 368 2.30 18.22 -29.30
C ASN A 368 1.68 16.82 -29.32
N VAL A 369 2.48 15.77 -29.53
CA VAL A 369 2.00 14.37 -29.44
C VAL A 369 1.41 14.07 -28.04
N TRP A 370 2.06 14.56 -26.99
CA TRP A 370 1.64 14.30 -25.60
C TRP A 370 0.58 15.27 -25.07
N ARG A 371 0.51 16.49 -25.60
CA ARG A 371 -0.47 17.50 -25.17
C ARG A 371 -1.89 17.10 -25.54
N ALA A 372 -2.04 16.40 -26.67
CA ALA A 372 -3.35 16.04 -27.21
C ALA A 372 -4.31 17.25 -27.24
N ASP A 373 -3.78 18.46 -27.54
CA ASP A 373 -4.51 19.74 -27.50
C ASP A 373 -5.72 19.74 -28.44
N TRP A 374 -5.66 18.91 -29.49
CA TRP A 374 -6.74 18.67 -30.43
C TRP A 374 -7.97 17.99 -29.79
N LEU A 375 -7.80 17.28 -28.66
CA LEU A 375 -8.89 16.66 -27.88
C LEU A 375 -9.47 17.61 -26.82
N GLY A 376 -8.82 18.76 -26.57
CA GLY A 376 -9.24 19.72 -25.55
C GLY A 376 -9.38 19.08 -24.16
N GLY A 377 -10.50 19.34 -23.47
CA GLY A 377 -10.77 18.77 -22.13
C GLY A 377 -10.97 17.26 -22.08
N ARG A 378 -10.98 16.55 -23.23
CA ARG A 378 -11.17 15.09 -23.34
C ARG A 378 -9.85 14.31 -23.38
N ALA A 379 -8.69 14.99 -23.32
CA ALA A 379 -7.38 14.31 -23.38
C ALA A 379 -7.23 13.22 -22.31
N ASN A 380 -7.68 13.47 -21.07
CA ASN A 380 -7.62 12.44 -20.01
C ASN A 380 -8.48 11.22 -20.32
N LEU A 381 -9.65 11.40 -20.94
CA LEU A 381 -10.52 10.28 -21.36
C LEU A 381 -9.84 9.43 -22.44
N ALA A 382 -9.14 10.06 -23.39
CA ALA A 382 -8.36 9.34 -24.39
C ALA A 382 -7.24 8.52 -23.75
N HIS A 383 -6.51 9.08 -22.78
CA HIS A 383 -5.49 8.33 -22.03
C HIS A 383 -6.13 7.18 -21.23
N MET A 384 -7.32 7.39 -20.64
CA MET A 384 -8.06 6.33 -19.96
C MET A 384 -8.47 5.21 -20.91
N SER A 385 -8.93 5.55 -22.13
CA SER A 385 -9.29 4.53 -23.14
C SER A 385 -8.07 3.68 -23.53
N VAL A 386 -6.89 4.28 -23.66
CA VAL A 386 -5.63 3.53 -23.90
C VAL A 386 -5.31 2.62 -22.70
N TRP A 387 -5.45 3.13 -21.49
CA TRP A 387 -5.20 2.32 -20.28
C TRP A 387 -6.19 1.17 -20.13
N VAL A 388 -7.49 1.41 -20.43
CA VAL A 388 -8.51 0.35 -20.48
C VAL A 388 -8.12 -0.72 -21.50
N MET A 389 -7.69 -0.31 -22.69
CA MET A 389 -7.26 -1.27 -23.73
C MET A 389 -6.05 -2.10 -23.25
N VAL A 390 -5.05 -1.48 -22.66
CA VAL A 390 -3.88 -2.19 -22.10
C VAL A 390 -4.32 -3.19 -21.03
N PHE A 391 -5.17 -2.77 -20.09
CA PHE A 391 -5.66 -3.65 -19.03
C PHE A 391 -6.47 -4.83 -19.60
N VAL A 392 -7.35 -4.60 -20.57
CA VAL A 392 -8.11 -5.67 -21.25
C VAL A 392 -7.16 -6.66 -21.94
N VAL A 393 -6.11 -6.17 -22.61
CA VAL A 393 -5.08 -7.03 -23.21
C VAL A 393 -4.36 -7.85 -22.15
N MET A 394 -3.93 -7.23 -21.03
CA MET A 394 -3.29 -7.94 -19.92
C MET A 394 -4.21 -9.04 -19.37
N THR A 395 -5.49 -8.73 -19.17
CA THR A 395 -6.49 -9.70 -18.69
C THR A 395 -6.71 -10.82 -19.68
N ALA A 396 -6.84 -10.51 -20.98
CA ALA A 396 -7.01 -11.51 -22.03
C ALA A 396 -5.79 -12.46 -22.17
N LEU A 397 -4.61 -11.98 -21.82
CA LEU A 397 -3.38 -12.77 -21.74
C LEU A 397 -3.23 -13.55 -20.42
N GLY A 398 -4.21 -13.48 -19.51
CA GLY A 398 -4.14 -14.12 -18.18
C GLY A 398 -3.10 -13.52 -17.24
N LYS A 399 -2.76 -12.23 -17.43
CA LYS A 399 -1.69 -11.53 -16.69
C LYS A 399 -2.20 -10.65 -15.53
N THR A 400 -3.45 -10.80 -15.15
CA THR A 400 -4.08 -10.07 -14.02
C THR A 400 -4.66 -11.08 -13.02
N ASP A 401 -5.98 -11.21 -12.97
CA ASP A 401 -6.68 -12.15 -12.07
C ASP A 401 -6.64 -13.58 -12.67
N GLY A 402 -5.55 -14.28 -12.60
CA GLY A 402 -5.38 -15.60 -13.18
C GLY A 402 -4.24 -16.39 -12.55
N LYS A 403 -3.92 -17.54 -13.14
CA LYS A 403 -2.77 -18.33 -12.72
C LYS A 403 -1.48 -17.64 -13.14
N HIS A 404 -0.58 -17.45 -12.19
CA HIS A 404 0.77 -16.96 -12.46
C HIS A 404 1.76 -18.11 -12.31
N THR A 405 2.74 -18.20 -13.17
CA THR A 405 3.75 -19.27 -13.13
C THR A 405 4.51 -19.27 -11.79
N GLY A 406 4.74 -18.10 -11.22
CA GLY A 406 5.41 -17.93 -9.92
C GLY A 406 4.61 -18.41 -8.71
N ASP A 407 3.29 -18.67 -8.85
CA ASP A 407 2.47 -19.25 -7.77
C ASP A 407 2.72 -20.75 -7.61
N SER A 408 3.37 -21.40 -8.58
CA SER A 408 3.62 -22.84 -8.60
C SER A 408 4.95 -23.15 -7.91
N LEU A 409 4.92 -23.78 -6.74
CA LEU A 409 6.13 -24.31 -6.11
C LEU A 409 6.84 -25.34 -7.01
N PRO A 410 6.15 -26.30 -7.66
CA PRO A 410 6.80 -27.22 -8.61
C PRO A 410 7.53 -26.49 -9.74
N PHE A 411 7.02 -25.36 -10.23
CA PHE A 411 7.74 -24.55 -11.21
C PHE A 411 9.09 -24.06 -10.64
N TRP A 412 9.12 -23.53 -9.40
CA TRP A 412 10.36 -23.06 -8.79
C TRP A 412 11.32 -24.18 -8.47
N GLU A 413 10.81 -25.38 -8.12
CA GLU A 413 11.65 -26.57 -7.95
C GLU A 413 12.33 -26.99 -9.26
N GLN A 414 11.57 -26.98 -10.36
CA GLN A 414 12.12 -27.27 -11.69
C GLN A 414 13.09 -26.16 -12.14
N ALA A 415 12.75 -24.89 -11.91
CA ALA A 415 13.62 -23.78 -12.26
C ALA A 415 14.95 -23.81 -11.49
N CYS A 416 14.89 -24.15 -10.20
CA CYS A 416 16.08 -24.34 -9.37
C CYS A 416 16.92 -25.54 -9.81
N SER A 417 16.29 -26.68 -10.16
CA SER A 417 16.99 -27.86 -10.67
C SER A 417 17.67 -27.60 -12.02
N ASN A 418 17.16 -26.66 -12.81
CA ASN A 418 17.73 -26.20 -14.08
C ASN A 418 18.75 -25.05 -13.90
N ASP A 419 19.08 -24.70 -12.68
CA ASP A 419 20.05 -23.63 -12.33
C ASP A 419 19.70 -22.26 -12.94
N LEU A 420 18.39 -21.97 -13.07
CA LEU A 420 17.96 -20.67 -13.53
C LEU A 420 18.24 -19.59 -12.45
N SER A 421 18.65 -18.41 -12.90
CA SER A 421 19.12 -17.32 -12.03
C SER A 421 18.13 -17.03 -10.89
N ASN A 422 18.62 -17.00 -9.65
CA ASN A 422 17.89 -16.71 -8.41
C ASN A 422 16.71 -17.66 -8.08
N SER A 423 16.47 -18.71 -8.89
CA SER A 423 15.32 -19.59 -8.68
C SER A 423 15.41 -20.38 -7.38
N CYS A 424 16.59 -20.86 -7.01
CA CYS A 424 16.81 -21.59 -5.76
C CYS A 424 16.61 -20.69 -4.53
N GLN A 425 17.10 -19.45 -4.57
CA GLN A 425 16.88 -18.47 -3.49
C GLN A 425 15.39 -18.18 -3.33
N ARG A 426 14.67 -17.99 -4.44
CA ARG A 426 13.22 -17.74 -4.42
C ARG A 426 12.43 -18.95 -3.91
N LEU A 427 12.84 -20.16 -4.29
CA LEU A 427 12.24 -21.39 -3.77
C LEU A 427 12.37 -21.47 -2.24
N VAL A 428 13.56 -21.16 -1.70
CA VAL A 428 13.77 -21.14 -0.25
C VAL A 428 12.91 -20.07 0.42
N GLN A 429 12.84 -18.86 -0.14
CA GLN A 429 12.00 -17.78 0.38
C GLN A 429 10.52 -18.18 0.43
N LEU A 430 10.01 -18.79 -0.64
CA LEU A 430 8.62 -19.27 -0.71
C LEU A 430 8.37 -20.36 0.33
N LYS A 431 9.22 -21.38 0.39
CA LYS A 431 9.09 -22.47 1.38
C LYS A 431 9.17 -21.92 2.82
N THR A 432 10.03 -20.92 3.08
CA THR A 432 10.10 -20.25 4.39
C THR A 432 8.79 -19.51 4.71
N THR A 433 8.23 -18.79 3.76
CA THR A 433 6.94 -18.11 3.95
C THR A 433 5.84 -19.11 4.27
N TYR A 434 5.73 -20.19 3.51
CA TYR A 434 4.72 -21.23 3.75
C TYR A 434 4.93 -21.97 5.08
N CYS A 435 6.19 -22.24 5.46
CA CYS A 435 6.49 -22.85 6.75
C CYS A 435 6.06 -21.93 7.92
N ASN A 436 6.35 -20.63 7.83
CA ASN A 436 5.90 -19.64 8.82
C ASN A 436 4.38 -19.54 8.90
N ASP A 437 3.68 -19.85 7.81
CA ASP A 437 2.22 -19.93 7.73
C ASP A 437 1.66 -21.31 8.15
N ASN A 438 2.45 -22.12 8.84
CA ASN A 438 2.10 -23.45 9.36
C ASN A 438 1.86 -24.53 8.28
N THR A 439 2.49 -24.41 7.10
CA THR A 439 2.51 -25.49 6.11
C THR A 439 3.58 -26.51 6.49
N ALA A 440 3.16 -27.63 7.06
CA ALA A 440 4.05 -28.64 7.61
C ALA A 440 4.98 -29.25 6.54
N TRP A 441 4.47 -29.51 5.34
CA TRP A 441 5.25 -29.98 4.21
C TRP A 441 6.42 -29.03 3.88
N ALA A 442 6.17 -27.73 3.82
CA ALA A 442 7.19 -26.74 3.49
C ALA A 442 8.30 -26.68 4.55
N CYS A 443 7.96 -26.82 5.84
CA CYS A 443 8.93 -26.90 6.92
C CYS A 443 9.81 -28.16 6.78
N ASN A 444 9.23 -29.33 6.47
CA ASN A 444 9.99 -30.56 6.24
C ASN A 444 10.96 -30.41 5.07
N GLU A 445 10.52 -29.83 3.96
CA GLU A 445 11.38 -29.58 2.79
C GLU A 445 12.55 -28.64 3.12
N LEU A 446 12.30 -27.56 3.89
CA LEU A 446 13.38 -26.69 4.37
C LEU A 446 14.39 -27.45 5.25
N GLY A 447 13.90 -28.26 6.19
CA GLY A 447 14.74 -29.10 7.02
C GLY A 447 15.67 -30.00 6.18
N ILE A 448 15.13 -30.58 5.10
CA ILE A 448 15.91 -31.39 4.14
C ILE A 448 16.96 -30.53 3.44
N HIS A 449 16.60 -29.35 2.93
CA HIS A 449 17.54 -28.47 2.25
C HIS A 449 18.72 -28.09 3.15
N PHE A 450 18.47 -27.70 4.41
CA PHE A 450 19.51 -27.33 5.35
C PHE A 450 20.35 -28.54 5.81
N ARG A 451 19.75 -29.74 5.96
CA ARG A 451 20.49 -30.96 6.33
C ARG A 451 21.42 -31.41 5.22
N GLN A 452 20.96 -31.38 3.98
CA GLN A 452 21.74 -31.87 2.83
C GLN A 452 22.66 -30.82 2.22
N GLY A 453 22.45 -29.53 2.50
CA GLY A 453 23.19 -28.44 1.85
C GLY A 453 22.95 -28.38 0.34
N LEU A 454 21.69 -28.62 -0.12
CA LEU A 454 21.39 -28.74 -1.55
C LEU A 454 21.32 -27.38 -2.26
N ILE A 455 20.58 -26.45 -1.69
CA ILE A 455 20.32 -25.11 -2.28
C ILE A 455 20.62 -23.98 -1.27
N VAL A 456 20.99 -24.36 -0.08
CA VAL A 456 21.44 -23.50 1.03
C VAL A 456 22.65 -24.15 1.67
N ASP A 457 23.47 -23.38 2.36
CA ASP A 457 24.59 -23.93 3.12
C ASP A 457 24.08 -24.91 4.20
N ARG A 458 24.80 -26.04 4.36
CA ARG A 458 24.41 -27.03 5.35
C ARG A 458 24.40 -26.44 6.75
N ASN A 459 23.30 -26.64 7.45
CA ASN A 459 23.10 -26.20 8.82
C ASN A 459 22.19 -27.17 9.58
N ASP A 460 22.84 -28.11 10.30
CA ASP A 460 22.11 -29.17 11.02
C ASP A 460 21.22 -28.61 12.15
N SER A 461 21.57 -27.48 12.77
CA SER A 461 20.75 -26.83 13.80
C SER A 461 19.46 -26.25 13.21
N GLN A 462 19.54 -25.56 12.09
CA GLN A 462 18.33 -25.04 11.39
C GLN A 462 17.50 -26.21 10.82
N ALA A 463 18.13 -27.25 10.33
CA ALA A 463 17.42 -28.44 9.87
C ALA A 463 16.57 -29.07 10.99
N GLN A 464 17.13 -29.23 12.19
CA GLN A 464 16.41 -29.75 13.36
C GLN A 464 15.27 -28.84 13.78
N GLU A 465 15.45 -27.52 13.74
CA GLU A 465 14.40 -26.53 14.04
C GLU A 465 13.19 -26.67 13.07
N TYR A 466 13.45 -26.72 11.76
CA TYR A 466 12.40 -26.90 10.76
C TYR A 466 11.71 -28.26 10.83
N PHE A 467 12.45 -29.34 11.06
CA PHE A 467 11.83 -30.65 11.29
C PHE A 467 11.01 -30.68 12.59
N GLY A 468 11.47 -30.03 13.67
CA GLY A 468 10.73 -29.88 14.91
C GLY A 468 9.38 -29.17 14.68
N GLN A 469 9.41 -28.03 14.01
CA GLN A 469 8.20 -27.26 13.67
C GLN A 469 7.23 -28.08 12.81
N SER A 470 7.73 -28.80 11.80
CA SER A 470 6.93 -29.65 10.94
C SER A 470 6.32 -30.85 11.70
N CYS A 471 7.09 -31.44 12.62
CA CYS A 471 6.63 -32.56 13.46
C CYS A 471 5.53 -32.11 14.45
N GLU A 472 5.65 -30.92 15.03
CA GLU A 472 4.60 -30.31 15.88
C GLU A 472 3.29 -30.12 15.09
N LEU A 473 3.39 -29.81 13.79
CA LEU A 473 2.27 -29.76 12.86
C LEU A 473 1.78 -31.15 12.39
N LYS A 474 2.32 -32.25 12.99
CA LYS A 474 1.92 -33.65 12.75
C LYS A 474 2.29 -34.22 11.38
N PHE A 475 3.34 -33.69 10.74
CA PHE A 475 3.86 -34.25 9.49
C PHE A 475 4.80 -35.42 9.82
N LYS A 476 4.37 -36.64 9.49
CA LYS A 476 5.05 -37.88 9.93
C LYS A 476 6.49 -38.00 9.45
N ALA A 477 6.74 -37.65 8.17
CA ALA A 477 8.09 -37.68 7.60
C ALA A 477 9.08 -36.80 8.39
N ALA A 478 8.64 -35.60 8.80
CA ALA A 478 9.47 -34.69 9.58
C ALA A 478 9.79 -35.22 10.98
N CYS A 479 8.81 -35.89 11.63
CA CYS A 479 9.05 -36.52 12.93
C CYS A 479 10.12 -37.65 12.83
N ALA A 480 10.10 -38.43 11.76
CA ALA A 480 11.11 -39.42 11.51
C ALA A 480 12.49 -38.79 11.22
N ASN A 481 12.53 -37.77 10.37
CA ASN A 481 13.73 -37.00 10.06
C ASN A 481 14.34 -36.32 11.31
N LEU A 482 13.52 -35.91 12.26
CA LEU A 482 13.95 -35.28 13.52
C LEU A 482 14.63 -36.29 14.45
N LEU A 483 14.12 -37.55 14.46
CA LEU A 483 14.60 -38.60 15.37
C LEU A 483 15.86 -39.32 14.86
N ASP A 484 16.07 -39.36 13.55
CA ASP A 484 17.17 -40.04 12.93
C ASP A 484 17.82 -39.15 11.85
N ASP A 485 19.02 -38.69 12.13
CA ASP A 485 19.79 -37.81 11.26
C ASP A 485 20.20 -38.45 9.92
N SER A 486 20.17 -39.79 9.84
CA SER A 486 20.47 -40.52 8.60
C SER A 486 19.26 -40.54 7.63
N LEU A 487 18.05 -40.26 8.12
CA LEU A 487 16.84 -40.30 7.32
C LEU A 487 16.62 -38.97 6.59
N VAL A 488 16.14 -39.08 5.35
CA VAL A 488 15.68 -37.96 4.53
C VAL A 488 14.37 -38.39 3.86
N LEU A 489 13.30 -38.37 4.65
CA LEU A 489 11.99 -38.77 4.17
C LEU A 489 11.25 -37.55 3.58
N LYS A 490 10.73 -37.74 2.38
CA LYS A 490 9.89 -36.80 1.66
C LYS A 490 8.54 -37.45 1.46
N ASP A 491 7.49 -36.77 1.84
CA ASP A 491 6.12 -37.13 1.52
C ASP A 491 5.47 -36.00 0.70
N ASP A 492 4.47 -36.35 -0.09
CA ASP A 492 3.67 -35.36 -0.79
C ASP A 492 2.87 -34.50 0.20
N PRO A 493 2.52 -33.25 -0.17
CA PRO A 493 1.68 -32.40 0.66
C PRO A 493 0.34 -33.06 0.99
N HIS A 494 -0.08 -33.00 2.26
CA HIS A 494 -1.41 -33.44 2.69
C HIS A 494 -2.48 -32.40 2.29
N GLU A 495 -3.76 -32.75 2.36
CA GLU A 495 -4.86 -31.83 2.03
C GLU A 495 -4.76 -30.49 2.78
N LEU A 496 -4.37 -30.51 4.06
CA LEU A 496 -4.21 -29.29 4.85
C LEU A 496 -3.08 -28.42 4.30
N ASP A 497 -1.96 -29.02 3.93
CA ASP A 497 -0.84 -28.30 3.29
C ASP A 497 -1.26 -27.72 1.94
N LEU A 498 -1.98 -28.50 1.11
CA LEU A 498 -2.48 -28.00 -0.17
C LEU A 498 -3.41 -26.79 -0.01
N ARG A 499 -4.26 -26.76 1.03
CA ARG A 499 -5.14 -25.62 1.34
C ARG A 499 -4.34 -24.34 1.61
N LEU A 500 -3.18 -24.48 2.21
CA LEU A 500 -2.27 -23.35 2.50
C LEU A 500 -1.40 -22.99 1.30
N LEU A 501 -0.83 -23.99 0.61
CA LEU A 501 0.04 -23.79 -0.55
C LEU A 501 -0.68 -23.18 -1.75
N LEU A 502 -1.95 -23.55 -1.97
CA LEU A 502 -2.74 -23.13 -3.13
C LEU A 502 -3.64 -21.90 -2.86
N ARG A 503 -3.58 -21.31 -1.67
CA ARG A 503 -4.42 -20.14 -1.32
C ARG A 503 -4.10 -18.90 -2.15
N GLN A 504 -2.89 -18.77 -2.69
CA GLN A 504 -2.52 -17.69 -3.59
C GLN A 504 -3.29 -17.80 -4.91
N GLY A 505 -3.46 -16.68 -5.61
CA GLY A 505 -4.27 -16.63 -6.82
C GLY A 505 -5.77 -16.41 -6.60
N GLY A 506 -6.16 -15.89 -5.42
CA GLY A 506 -7.49 -15.33 -5.18
C GLY A 506 -8.56 -16.31 -4.71
N LEU A 507 -8.24 -17.57 -4.40
CA LEU A 507 -9.19 -18.52 -3.86
C LEU A 507 -8.94 -18.84 -2.39
N ASN A 508 -9.99 -18.73 -1.58
CA ASN A 508 -9.97 -19.25 -0.22
C ASN A 508 -10.32 -20.74 -0.25
N LEU A 509 -9.29 -21.59 -0.23
CA LEU A 509 -9.45 -23.02 -0.33
C LEU A 509 -9.72 -23.74 1.00
N MET A 510 -9.84 -23.01 2.12
CA MET A 510 -10.04 -23.62 3.43
C MET A 510 -11.29 -24.51 3.51
N ASN A 511 -12.33 -24.18 2.73
CA ASN A 511 -13.59 -24.92 2.67
C ASN A 511 -13.77 -25.69 1.33
N ALA A 512 -12.74 -25.75 0.49
CA ALA A 512 -12.80 -26.47 -0.78
C ALA A 512 -12.96 -27.98 -0.54
N SER A 513 -13.66 -28.67 -1.43
CA SER A 513 -13.72 -30.13 -1.43
C SER A 513 -12.36 -30.73 -1.81
N SER A 514 -12.13 -32.00 -1.43
CA SER A 514 -10.90 -32.71 -1.82
C SER A 514 -10.70 -32.71 -3.33
N ASN A 515 -11.73 -32.95 -4.11
CA ASN A 515 -11.64 -32.96 -5.57
C ASN A 515 -11.20 -31.60 -6.14
N GLU A 516 -11.81 -30.51 -5.68
CA GLU A 516 -11.46 -29.15 -6.09
C GLU A 516 -10.02 -28.80 -5.70
N LEU A 517 -9.57 -29.27 -4.53
CA LEU A 517 -8.22 -29.07 -4.04
C LEU A 517 -7.18 -29.79 -4.91
N TYR A 518 -7.42 -31.08 -5.23
CA TYR A 518 -6.53 -31.85 -6.08
C TYR A 518 -6.56 -31.38 -7.54
N GLU A 519 -7.71 -30.96 -8.07
CA GLU A 519 -7.82 -30.36 -9.39
C GLU A 519 -6.95 -29.08 -9.46
N ARG A 520 -7.07 -28.20 -8.47
CA ARG A 520 -6.25 -27.00 -8.40
C ARG A 520 -4.76 -27.30 -8.21
N ALA A 521 -4.42 -28.30 -7.40
CA ALA A 521 -3.04 -28.73 -7.25
C ALA A 521 -2.43 -29.24 -8.56
N CYS A 522 -3.19 -30.06 -9.29
CA CYS A 522 -2.81 -30.51 -10.62
C CYS A 522 -2.61 -29.33 -11.59
N ASP A 523 -3.48 -28.36 -11.52
CA ASP A 523 -3.39 -27.11 -12.30
C ASP A 523 -2.13 -26.27 -11.97
N HIS A 524 -1.58 -26.41 -10.76
CA HIS A 524 -0.34 -25.78 -10.31
C HIS A 524 0.89 -26.71 -10.42
N ASP A 525 0.84 -27.69 -11.34
CA ASP A 525 1.94 -28.60 -11.68
C ASP A 525 2.32 -29.63 -10.62
N TRP A 526 1.48 -29.84 -9.58
CA TRP A 526 1.67 -30.92 -8.61
C TRP A 526 1.29 -32.27 -9.24
N GLN A 527 2.29 -32.99 -9.79
CA GLN A 527 2.06 -34.21 -10.59
C GLN A 527 1.32 -35.33 -9.83
N PHE A 528 1.58 -35.48 -8.51
CA PHE A 528 0.88 -36.48 -7.70
C PHE A 528 -0.63 -36.18 -7.63
N ALA A 529 -1.05 -34.92 -7.62
CA ALA A 529 -2.44 -34.52 -7.59
C ALA A 529 -3.18 -34.83 -8.90
N CYS A 530 -2.48 -34.75 -10.04
CA CYS A 530 -3.03 -35.11 -11.35
C CYS A 530 -3.37 -36.60 -11.49
N SER A 531 -2.61 -37.47 -10.81
CA SER A 531 -2.84 -38.91 -10.82
C SER A 531 -3.98 -39.34 -9.91
N SER A 532 -4.17 -38.64 -8.78
CA SER A 532 -5.22 -38.94 -7.80
C SER A 532 -6.62 -38.64 -8.32
N ASN A 533 -6.77 -37.63 -9.17
CA ASN A 533 -8.06 -37.25 -9.76
C ASN A 533 -8.57 -38.22 -10.83
N ARG A 534 -7.71 -39.08 -11.41
CA ARG A 534 -8.11 -40.11 -12.39
C ARG A 534 -8.73 -41.36 -11.77
N ASN A 535 -8.54 -41.58 -10.46
CA ASN A 535 -9.04 -42.77 -9.77
C ASN A 535 -10.42 -42.58 -9.12
N THR A 536 -11.03 -41.39 -9.26
CA THR A 536 -12.35 -41.04 -8.69
C THR A 536 -13.42 -40.84 -9.75
N LEU A 537 -13.11 -41.08 -11.03
CA LEU A 537 -14.05 -41.19 -12.15
C LEU A 537 -14.16 -42.66 -12.60
#